data_6396eb330849449fe20d9f890d5158bd
#
_entry.id   6396eb330849449fe20d9f890d5158bd
#
_cell.length_a   1.000
_cell.length_b   1.000
_cell.length_c   1.000
_cell.angle_alpha   90.00
_cell.angle_beta   90.00
_cell.angle_gamma   90.00
#
_symmetry.space_group_name_H-M   'P 1'
#
loop_
_entity.id
_entity.type
_entity.pdbx_description
1 polymer ?
#
loop_
_entity_poly.entity_id
_entity_poly.type
_entity_poly.pdbx_seq_one_letter_code
_entity_poly.pdbx_strand_id
1 'polypeptide(L)'
;MTNNENSSVMTLMRILGYVGLILFVVPVLLMLDGFWFGPGLQSAALFGLYAPYIFIAYSAVILSFMSGTLWANWQTVENLSLAKPIVLMSNLLALSAWCALLLIYVAPIMTIFAVTLLMLGFISLLWAERLVNPVDKQYWRMRLSLTSLVTGLHLVVVTLMLMEF
;
A
#
# COMPACT_ATOMS: atom_id res chain seq x y z
N MET A 1 -11.90 -27.45 -10.23
CA MET A 1 -11.09 -26.49 -11.01
C MET A 1 -9.89 -27.22 -11.58
N THR A 2 -9.65 -27.11 -12.87
CA THR A 2 -8.52 -27.79 -13.52
C THR A 2 -7.22 -27.04 -13.22
N ASN A 3 -6.06 -27.71 -13.27
CA ASN A 3 -4.75 -27.09 -13.04
C ASN A 3 -4.48 -25.88 -13.98
N ASN A 4 -5.07 -25.89 -15.17
CA ASN A 4 -4.96 -24.79 -16.15
C ASN A 4 -5.71 -23.53 -15.70
N GLU A 5 -6.89 -23.66 -15.10
CA GLU A 5 -7.67 -22.51 -14.61
C GLU A 5 -6.97 -21.82 -13.44
N ASN A 6 -6.41 -22.58 -12.51
CA ASN A 6 -5.66 -22.02 -11.38
C ASN A 6 -4.41 -21.25 -11.85
N SER A 7 -3.69 -21.76 -12.87
CA SER A 7 -2.52 -21.08 -13.41
C SER A 7 -2.88 -19.78 -14.14
N SER A 8 -4.01 -19.73 -14.84
CA SER A 8 -4.48 -18.53 -15.54
C SER A 8 -4.90 -17.43 -14.56
N VAL A 9 -5.60 -17.78 -13.48
CA VAL A 9 -5.99 -16.84 -12.42
C VAL A 9 -4.76 -16.26 -11.72
N MET A 10 -3.77 -17.09 -11.38
CA MET A 10 -2.53 -16.63 -10.76
C MET A 10 -1.75 -15.66 -11.67
N THR A 11 -1.73 -15.93 -12.96
CA THR A 11 -1.11 -15.05 -13.95
C THR A 11 -1.81 -13.69 -14.02
N LEU A 12 -3.15 -13.68 -14.04
CA LEU A 12 -3.94 -12.46 -14.01
C LEU A 12 -3.70 -11.65 -12.74
N MET A 13 -3.69 -12.29 -11.57
CA MET A 13 -3.39 -11.61 -10.29
C MET A 13 -2.02 -10.95 -10.29
N ARG A 14 -1.01 -11.59 -10.87
CA ARG A 14 0.33 -11.01 -11.03
C ARG A 14 0.30 -9.78 -11.93
N ILE A 15 -0.29 -9.90 -13.11
CA ILE A 15 -0.39 -8.78 -14.07
C ILE A 15 -1.06 -7.59 -13.40
N LEU A 16 -2.23 -7.79 -12.78
CA LEU A 16 -2.95 -6.72 -12.09
C LEU A 16 -2.15 -6.10 -10.94
N GLY A 17 -1.44 -6.93 -10.17
CA GLY A 17 -0.59 -6.45 -9.08
C GLY A 17 0.55 -5.56 -9.57
N TYR A 18 1.27 -5.96 -10.62
CA TYR A 18 2.36 -5.15 -11.17
C TYR A 18 1.88 -3.94 -11.96
N VAL A 19 0.75 -4.03 -12.67
CA VAL A 19 0.11 -2.87 -13.30
C VAL A 19 -0.33 -1.85 -12.25
N GLY A 20 -0.85 -2.30 -11.11
CA GLY A 20 -1.18 -1.43 -9.98
C GLY A 20 0.02 -0.66 -9.42
N LEU A 21 1.25 -1.19 -9.52
CA LEU A 21 2.45 -0.47 -9.10
C LEU A 21 2.73 0.79 -9.93
N ILE A 22 2.30 0.86 -11.17
CA ILE A 22 2.49 2.03 -12.03
C ILE A 22 1.90 3.28 -11.36
N LEU A 23 0.72 3.14 -10.74
CA LEU A 23 0.04 4.22 -10.04
C LEU A 23 0.75 4.68 -8.75
N PHE A 24 1.64 3.86 -8.19
CA PHE A 24 2.56 4.29 -7.13
C PHE A 24 3.80 4.97 -7.71
N VAL A 25 4.35 4.43 -8.81
CA VAL A 25 5.62 4.89 -9.39
C VAL A 25 5.46 6.27 -10.03
N VAL A 26 4.37 6.51 -10.77
CA VAL A 26 4.15 7.79 -11.48
C VAL A 26 4.22 9.01 -10.56
N PRO A 27 3.49 9.10 -9.44
CA PRO A 27 3.61 10.23 -8.52
C PRO A 27 5.02 10.38 -7.94
N VAL A 28 5.71 9.27 -7.65
CA VAL A 28 7.08 9.30 -7.12
C VAL A 28 8.06 9.88 -8.14
N LEU A 29 7.94 9.48 -9.42
CA LEU A 29 8.77 10.04 -10.48
C LEU A 29 8.54 11.55 -10.66
N LEU A 30 7.29 12.01 -10.58
CA LEU A 30 6.97 13.44 -10.64
C LEU A 30 7.54 14.20 -9.44
N MET A 31 7.52 13.59 -8.23
CA MET A 31 8.15 14.19 -7.05
C MET A 31 9.67 14.28 -7.19
N LEU A 32 10.31 13.25 -7.73
CA LEU A 32 11.76 13.25 -8.00
C LEU A 32 12.13 14.30 -9.05
N ASP A 33 11.35 14.41 -10.12
CA ASP A 33 11.56 15.42 -11.17
C ASP A 33 11.40 16.84 -10.59
N GLY A 34 10.33 17.10 -9.84
CA GLY A 34 10.10 18.39 -9.18
C GLY A 34 11.19 18.76 -8.18
N PHE A 35 11.72 17.79 -7.43
CA PHE A 35 12.75 17.99 -6.43
C PHE A 35 14.12 18.31 -7.06
N TRP A 36 14.52 17.60 -8.14
CA TRP A 36 15.86 17.73 -8.71
C TRP A 36 15.97 18.70 -9.88
N PHE A 37 14.92 18.85 -10.66
CA PHE A 37 14.91 19.67 -11.88
C PHE A 37 13.90 20.81 -11.82
N GLY A 38 12.99 20.80 -10.85
CA GLY A 38 11.96 21.82 -10.65
C GLY A 38 12.22 22.71 -9.43
N PRO A 39 11.25 23.58 -9.09
CA PRO A 39 11.31 24.44 -7.91
C PRO A 39 10.92 23.72 -6.59
N GLY A 40 11.01 22.43 -6.53
CA GLY A 40 10.68 21.58 -5.38
C GLY A 40 9.40 20.73 -5.55
N LEU A 41 9.01 20.01 -4.49
CA LEU A 41 7.83 19.13 -4.51
C LEU A 41 6.53 19.87 -4.83
N GLN A 42 6.46 21.17 -4.55
CA GLN A 42 5.31 22.01 -4.85
C GLN A 42 4.95 22.03 -6.36
N SER A 43 5.94 21.79 -7.23
CA SER A 43 5.75 21.73 -8.68
C SER A 43 5.28 20.36 -9.16
N ALA A 44 5.43 19.31 -8.34
CA ALA A 44 5.07 17.95 -8.69
C ALA A 44 3.54 17.79 -8.75
N ALA A 45 2.97 17.85 -9.95
CA ALA A 45 1.53 17.72 -10.16
C ALA A 45 1.22 16.85 -11.38
N LEU A 46 0.09 16.14 -11.31
CA LEU A 46 -0.48 15.38 -12.41
C LEU A 46 -1.93 15.83 -12.60
N PHE A 47 -2.28 16.34 -13.78
CA PHE A 47 -3.62 16.90 -14.07
C PHE A 47 -4.07 17.99 -13.08
N GLY A 48 -3.12 18.77 -12.56
CA GLY A 48 -3.40 19.81 -11.55
C GLY A 48 -3.56 19.29 -10.13
N LEU A 49 -3.42 18.00 -9.89
CA LEU A 49 -3.43 17.40 -8.56
C LEU A 49 -1.99 17.24 -8.04
N TYR A 50 -1.77 17.64 -6.80
CA TYR A 50 -0.47 17.51 -6.13
C TYR A 50 -0.04 16.07 -5.98
N ALA A 51 1.13 15.71 -6.51
CA ALA A 51 1.59 14.32 -6.64
C ALA A 51 1.64 13.55 -5.30
N PRO A 52 2.09 14.12 -4.17
CA PRO A 52 2.00 13.47 -2.87
C PRO A 52 0.58 13.08 -2.46
N TYR A 53 -0.42 13.90 -2.78
CA TYR A 53 -1.81 13.57 -2.44
C TYR A 53 -2.35 12.42 -3.30
N ILE A 54 -1.97 12.37 -4.59
CA ILE A 54 -2.30 11.23 -5.46
C ILE A 54 -1.70 9.95 -4.88
N PHE A 55 -0.42 9.99 -4.47
CA PHE A 55 0.28 8.86 -3.87
C PHE A 55 -0.42 8.37 -2.60
N ILE A 56 -0.77 9.28 -1.67
CA ILE A 56 -1.46 8.96 -0.41
C ILE A 56 -2.85 8.40 -0.69
N ALA A 57 -3.62 9.03 -1.57
CA ALA A 57 -4.98 8.60 -1.89
C ALA A 57 -4.99 7.18 -2.48
N TYR A 58 -4.10 6.89 -3.44
CA TYR A 58 -3.98 5.57 -4.02
C TYR A 58 -3.51 4.54 -2.99
N SER A 59 -2.50 4.88 -2.18
CA SER A 59 -2.01 4.02 -1.09
C SER A 59 -3.13 3.65 -0.12
N ALA A 60 -3.94 4.61 0.29
CA ALA A 60 -5.05 4.38 1.21
C ALA A 60 -6.13 3.46 0.62
N VAL A 61 -6.47 3.65 -0.66
CA VAL A 61 -7.42 2.77 -1.38
C VAL A 61 -6.89 1.34 -1.43
N ILE A 62 -5.63 1.14 -1.83
CA ILE A 62 -5.03 -0.20 -1.92
C ILE A 62 -4.90 -0.85 -0.54
N LEU A 63 -4.46 -0.11 0.49
CA LEU A 63 -4.37 -0.66 1.84
C LEU A 63 -5.74 -1.09 2.37
N SER A 64 -6.79 -0.26 2.18
CA SER A 64 -8.15 -0.59 2.57
C SER A 64 -8.69 -1.81 1.82
N PHE A 65 -8.49 -1.86 0.50
CA PHE A 65 -8.89 -3.01 -0.32
C PHE A 65 -8.22 -4.31 0.14
N MET A 66 -6.91 -4.26 0.36
CA MET A 66 -6.13 -5.42 0.78
C MET A 66 -6.46 -5.83 2.23
N SER A 67 -6.75 -4.89 3.12
CA SER A 67 -7.17 -5.21 4.49
C SER A 67 -8.50 -5.99 4.51
N GLY A 68 -9.39 -5.72 3.55
CA GLY A 68 -10.63 -6.47 3.38
C GLY A 68 -10.42 -7.96 3.08
N THR A 69 -9.29 -8.33 2.48
CA THR A 69 -8.96 -9.76 2.26
C THR A 69 -8.71 -10.51 3.58
N LEU A 70 -8.15 -9.84 4.59
CA LEU A 70 -7.99 -10.43 5.93
C LEU A 70 -9.36 -10.67 6.58
N TRP A 71 -10.29 -9.71 6.41
CA TRP A 71 -11.67 -9.89 6.88
C TRP A 71 -12.34 -11.11 6.24
N ALA A 72 -12.21 -11.28 4.92
CA ALA A 72 -12.84 -12.38 4.20
C ALA A 72 -12.24 -13.76 4.57
N ASN A 73 -10.95 -13.81 4.87
CA ASN A 73 -10.19 -15.06 5.04
C ASN A 73 -10.06 -15.54 6.50
N TRP A 74 -10.78 -14.94 7.47
CA TRP A 74 -10.68 -15.37 8.87
C TRP A 74 -11.06 -16.86 9.09
N GLN A 75 -11.91 -17.42 8.23
CA GLN A 75 -12.36 -18.82 8.31
C GLN A 75 -11.27 -19.83 7.92
N THR A 76 -10.24 -19.39 7.20
CA THR A 76 -9.11 -20.24 6.77
C THR A 76 -7.99 -20.31 7.80
N VAL A 77 -8.13 -19.57 8.91
CA VAL A 77 -7.14 -19.54 9.99
C VAL A 77 -7.18 -20.84 10.76
N GLU A 78 -6.10 -21.63 10.72
CA GLU A 78 -6.00 -22.90 11.45
C GLU A 78 -6.15 -22.73 12.96
N ASN A 79 -5.61 -21.66 13.51
CA ASN A 79 -5.69 -21.36 14.94
C ASN A 79 -6.82 -20.36 15.22
N LEU A 80 -7.97 -20.85 15.67
CA LEU A 80 -9.15 -20.04 16.00
C LEU A 80 -8.89 -18.91 17.01
N SER A 81 -7.84 -19.01 17.83
CA SER A 81 -7.46 -17.92 18.75
C SER A 81 -6.97 -16.67 18.01
N LEU A 82 -6.48 -16.82 16.77
CA LEU A 82 -6.01 -15.72 15.92
C LEU A 82 -7.14 -15.09 15.08
N ALA A 83 -8.29 -15.72 14.96
CA ALA A 83 -9.39 -15.23 14.12
C ALA A 83 -9.87 -13.83 14.56
N LYS A 84 -10.12 -13.63 15.86
CA LYS A 84 -10.54 -12.33 16.39
C LYS A 84 -9.48 -11.22 16.20
N PRO A 85 -8.20 -11.41 16.58
CA PRO A 85 -7.14 -10.44 16.30
C PRO A 85 -7.01 -10.07 14.82
N ILE A 86 -7.15 -11.03 13.91
CA ILE A 86 -7.03 -10.80 12.46
C ILE A 86 -8.17 -9.93 11.94
N VAL A 87 -9.42 -10.21 12.35
CA VAL A 87 -10.58 -9.38 11.99
C VAL A 87 -10.44 -7.96 12.56
N LEU A 88 -9.96 -7.83 13.81
CA LEU A 88 -9.70 -6.51 14.41
C LEU A 88 -8.60 -5.76 13.64
N MET A 89 -7.51 -6.45 13.31
CA MET A 89 -6.39 -5.90 12.53
C MET A 89 -6.85 -5.39 11.16
N SER A 90 -7.71 -6.15 10.45
CA SER A 90 -8.30 -5.74 9.19
C SER A 90 -9.01 -4.38 9.31
N ASN A 91 -9.86 -4.21 10.32
CA ASN A 91 -10.56 -2.94 10.55
C ASN A 91 -9.60 -1.81 10.94
N LEU A 92 -8.62 -2.06 11.80
CA LEU A 92 -7.63 -1.06 12.18
C LEU A 92 -6.81 -0.58 11.00
N LEU A 93 -6.44 -1.46 10.07
CA LEU A 93 -5.73 -1.10 8.84
C LEU A 93 -6.60 -0.23 7.92
N ALA A 94 -7.87 -0.58 7.73
CA ALA A 94 -8.79 0.23 6.94
C ALA A 94 -9.02 1.63 7.57
N LEU A 95 -9.19 1.69 8.88
CA LEU A 95 -9.33 2.96 9.61
C LEU A 95 -8.03 3.79 9.55
N SER A 96 -6.87 3.16 9.65
CA SER A 96 -5.58 3.87 9.52
C SER A 96 -5.41 4.48 8.14
N ALA A 97 -5.84 3.79 7.07
CA ALA A 97 -5.85 4.32 5.72
C ALA A 97 -6.78 5.53 5.58
N TRP A 98 -7.97 5.47 6.17
CA TRP A 98 -8.89 6.60 6.23
C TRP A 98 -8.32 7.78 7.02
N CYS A 99 -7.71 7.52 8.20
CA CYS A 99 -7.04 8.55 8.99
C CYS A 99 -5.91 9.22 8.20
N ALA A 100 -5.12 8.47 7.42
CA ALA A 100 -4.07 9.03 6.58
C ALA A 100 -4.62 10.04 5.56
N LEU A 101 -5.82 9.79 5.00
CA LEU A 101 -6.49 10.74 4.11
C LEU A 101 -6.93 12.01 4.83
N LEU A 102 -7.31 11.93 6.10
CA LEU A 102 -7.70 13.11 6.88
C LEU A 102 -6.49 13.96 7.28
N LEU A 103 -5.34 13.34 7.56
CA LEU A 103 -4.13 14.05 7.99
C LEU A 103 -3.66 15.09 6.97
N ILE A 104 -3.84 14.86 5.66
CA ILE A 104 -3.42 15.82 4.63
C ILE A 104 -4.15 17.16 4.70
N TYR A 105 -5.33 17.22 5.35
CA TYR A 105 -6.13 18.45 5.51
C TYR A 105 -5.81 19.20 6.80
N VAL A 106 -5.02 18.61 7.71
CA VAL A 106 -4.72 19.23 9.01
C VAL A 106 -3.59 20.24 8.89
N ALA A 107 -2.45 19.83 8.35
CA ALA A 107 -1.28 20.68 8.14
C ALA A 107 -0.31 20.00 7.15
N PRO A 108 0.50 20.77 6.40
CA PRO A 108 1.46 20.20 5.44
C PRO A 108 2.40 19.15 6.05
N ILE A 109 2.90 19.38 7.26
CA ILE A 109 3.76 18.41 7.98
C ILE A 109 3.06 17.06 8.24
N MET A 110 1.74 17.06 8.38
CA MET A 110 0.95 15.85 8.62
C MET A 110 0.93 14.91 7.40
N THR A 111 1.30 15.41 6.22
CA THR A 111 1.46 14.59 5.02
C THR A 111 2.56 13.53 5.21
N ILE A 112 3.66 13.87 5.90
CA ILE A 112 4.73 12.93 6.25
C ILE A 112 4.20 11.81 7.16
N PHE A 113 3.40 12.20 8.17
CA PHE A 113 2.77 11.23 9.07
C PHE A 113 1.77 10.33 8.32
N ALA A 114 1.01 10.88 7.36
CA ALA A 114 0.09 10.11 6.53
C ALA A 114 0.83 9.03 5.72
N VAL A 115 1.93 9.38 5.04
CA VAL A 115 2.74 8.45 4.26
C VAL A 115 3.37 7.38 5.16
N THR A 116 3.90 7.79 6.32
CA THR A 116 4.49 6.86 7.30
C THR A 116 3.45 5.89 7.86
N LEU A 117 2.25 6.37 8.18
CA LEU A 117 1.14 5.54 8.66
C LEU A 117 0.74 4.48 7.63
N LEU A 118 0.63 4.87 6.35
CA LEU A 118 0.33 3.95 5.25
C LEU A 118 1.45 2.92 5.06
N MET A 119 2.70 3.33 5.11
CA MET A 119 3.86 2.44 5.03
C MET A 119 3.81 1.36 6.12
N LEU A 120 3.59 1.78 7.37
CA LEU A 120 3.44 0.84 8.49
C LEU A 120 2.22 -0.06 8.32
N GLY A 121 1.13 0.46 7.75
CA GLY A 121 -0.06 -0.30 7.39
C GLY A 121 0.25 -1.44 6.42
N PHE A 122 1.01 -1.19 5.35
CA PHE A 122 1.40 -2.24 4.39
C PHE A 122 2.31 -3.30 5.01
N ILE A 123 3.25 -2.91 5.86
CA ILE A 123 4.12 -3.86 6.59
C ILE A 123 3.29 -4.73 7.53
N SER A 124 2.39 -4.11 8.29
CA SER A 124 1.49 -4.80 9.23
C SER A 124 0.53 -5.75 8.51
N LEU A 125 0.00 -5.34 7.34
CA LEU A 125 -0.82 -6.18 6.48
C LEU A 125 -0.07 -7.43 6.04
N LEU A 126 1.16 -7.27 5.53
CA LEU A 126 1.99 -8.40 5.08
C LEU A 126 2.27 -9.38 6.23
N TRP A 127 2.53 -8.85 7.43
CA TRP A 127 2.73 -9.69 8.61
C TRP A 127 1.46 -10.45 9.00
N ALA A 128 0.29 -9.80 8.99
CA ALA A 128 -1.00 -10.42 9.27
C ALA A 128 -1.35 -11.50 8.22
N GLU A 129 -1.13 -11.24 6.93
CA GLU A 129 -1.35 -12.22 5.87
C GLU A 129 -0.51 -13.48 6.05
N ARG A 130 0.72 -13.35 6.56
CA ARG A 130 1.59 -14.48 6.86
C ARG A 130 1.02 -15.40 7.96
N LEU A 131 0.27 -14.83 8.91
CA LEU A 131 -0.35 -15.60 9.98
C LEU A 131 -1.61 -16.33 9.52
N VAL A 132 -2.30 -15.80 8.51
CA VAL A 132 -3.57 -16.35 8.00
C VAL A 132 -3.34 -17.46 6.99
N ASN A 133 -2.39 -17.27 6.08
CA ASN A 133 -2.16 -18.16 4.94
C ASN A 133 -0.75 -18.78 4.96
N PRO A 134 -0.56 -19.97 5.52
CA PRO A 134 0.68 -20.73 5.36
C PRO A 134 0.76 -21.39 3.98
N VAL A 135 0.52 -20.69 2.86
CA VAL A 135 0.16 -21.31 1.61
C VAL A 135 1.14 -21.08 0.46
N ASP A 136 0.75 -21.19 -0.74
CA ASP A 136 1.45 -21.22 -2.01
C ASP A 136 2.69 -20.28 -2.02
N LYS A 137 3.87 -20.91 -2.09
CA LYS A 137 5.16 -20.20 -2.14
C LYS A 137 5.22 -19.18 -3.28
N GLN A 138 4.46 -19.38 -4.36
CA GLN A 138 4.43 -18.53 -5.53
C GLN A 138 3.63 -17.25 -5.24
N TYR A 139 2.46 -17.39 -4.61
CA TYR A 139 1.64 -16.25 -4.15
C TYR A 139 2.40 -15.42 -3.12
N TRP A 140 3.04 -16.08 -2.14
CA TRP A 140 3.80 -15.40 -1.10
C TRP A 140 4.97 -14.57 -1.66
N ARG A 141 5.74 -15.13 -2.62
CA ARG A 141 6.82 -14.39 -3.28
C ARG A 141 6.31 -13.14 -3.99
N MET A 142 5.19 -13.24 -4.70
CA MET A 142 4.54 -12.10 -5.36
C MET A 142 4.15 -11.03 -4.33
N ARG A 143 3.46 -11.42 -3.24
CA ARG A 143 3.04 -10.51 -2.17
C ARG A 143 4.22 -9.82 -1.52
N LEU A 144 5.26 -10.56 -1.18
CA LEU A 144 6.49 -10.01 -0.61
C LEU A 144 7.14 -9.00 -1.55
N SER A 145 7.28 -9.34 -2.83
CA SER A 145 7.86 -8.44 -3.85
C SER A 145 7.05 -7.15 -3.99
N LEU A 146 5.73 -7.25 -4.16
CA LEU A 146 4.85 -6.08 -4.32
C LEU A 146 4.89 -5.19 -3.07
N THR A 147 4.76 -5.76 -1.88
CA THR A 147 4.78 -4.98 -0.63
C THR A 147 6.15 -4.34 -0.38
N SER A 148 7.26 -5.03 -0.69
CA SER A 148 8.61 -4.45 -0.57
C SER A 148 8.81 -3.27 -1.51
N LEU A 149 8.33 -3.35 -2.76
CA LEU A 149 8.37 -2.24 -3.72
C LEU A 149 7.53 -1.05 -3.23
N VAL A 150 6.29 -1.30 -2.80
CA VAL A 150 5.40 -0.25 -2.28
C VAL A 150 6.02 0.41 -1.04
N THR A 151 6.54 -0.36 -0.09
CA THR A 151 7.20 0.17 1.12
C THR A 151 8.44 0.97 0.76
N GLY A 152 9.24 0.52 -0.21
CA GLY A 152 10.39 1.26 -0.73
C GLY A 152 9.99 2.60 -1.33
N LEU A 153 8.90 2.65 -2.11
CA LEU A 153 8.37 3.91 -2.67
C LEU A 153 7.89 4.86 -1.56
N HIS A 154 7.21 4.35 -0.52
CA HIS A 154 6.83 5.18 0.64
C HIS A 154 8.06 5.77 1.34
N LEU A 155 9.13 4.99 1.51
CA LEU A 155 10.38 5.46 2.10
C LEU A 155 11.01 6.59 1.26
N VAL A 156 11.02 6.45 -0.07
CA VAL A 156 11.49 7.52 -0.97
C VAL A 156 10.65 8.79 -0.78
N VAL A 157 9.31 8.67 -0.75
CA VAL A 157 8.42 9.84 -0.58
C VAL A 157 8.66 10.51 0.77
N VAL A 158 8.75 9.76 1.87
CA VAL A 158 9.06 10.31 3.20
C VAL A 158 10.40 11.05 3.18
N THR A 159 11.43 10.45 2.55
CA THR A 159 12.76 11.06 2.47
C THR A 159 12.72 12.39 1.69
N LEU A 160 12.06 12.42 0.52
CA LEU A 160 11.92 13.64 -0.28
C LEU A 160 11.19 14.74 0.51
N MET A 161 10.11 14.38 1.22
CA MET A 161 9.37 15.34 2.04
C MET A 161 10.21 15.88 3.19
N LEU A 162 11.01 15.04 3.86
CA LEU A 162 11.89 15.47 4.96
C LEU A 162 13.04 16.36 4.48
N MET A 163 13.48 16.21 3.22
CA MET A 163 14.53 17.05 2.65
C MET A 163 14.04 18.44 2.20
N GLU A 164 12.72 18.60 2.02
CA GLU A 164 12.13 19.87 1.62
C GLU A 164 11.64 20.73 2.80
N PHE A 165 11.44 20.13 3.98
CA PHE A 165 11.13 20.84 5.23
C PHE A 165 12.37 21.32 5.95
#